data_0655d225a3904ae8e57beeb8ac02b372
#
_entry.id   0655d225a3904ae8e57beeb8ac02b372
#
_cell.length_a   1.000
_cell.length_b   1.000
_cell.length_c   1.000
_cell.angle_alpha   90.00
_cell.angle_beta   90.00
_cell.angle_gamma   90.00
#
_symmetry.space_group_name_H-M   'P 1'
#
loop_
_entity.id
_entity.type
_entity.pdbx_description
1 polymer ?
#
loop_
_entity_poly.entity_id
_entity_poly.type
_entity_poly.pdbx_seq_one_letter_code
_entity_poly.pdbx_strand_id
1 'polypeptide(L)'
;MTFRFLIYISHSYGIPIGEPLEREIERHGYEVRWFADMAYSKQQIAQKNTCNNVQEIIDFHPHVVLTATDSVPDFIPGIKVQVFHGFLAFKHSLSRGHFRIRGFFDLYCTQGSSTTTIFKQKEKELGHFGVVETGWCKVDPLFPVAERIKTDIPTLLIASTFSPKYSLTYHPDVFEVIKNLSTSDRYSILLVLHPKMDKEIVTKFKALENRNLSFHETTDLIPLFKQADIMLADTTSAITEFILQERPVVTFRNNKPGPYLINIQEASEIDAALQKALTKPEPLMQAIREYIAITHPYKDGKSSQRVIEASINFLGKNKKNLKPKPLNLVRRLQMRRLLGDFKHKSIRHPITLSETENREKVTAIIPVYNESHNIENTLKSVAFADEIMVVDSYSTDDTVAIAKKYTNFIVQRNFEYPASQKNWAIPQSSNEWILLLDADERVTPALQDEILEILSNPAPDINAYWIYRKNHFMGKEVRYSGWQNDKVIRLFKKSHNRYEDKMVHEEIIPTGNVGFLKNRLYHNTYVSLDHYLNKLDKYAYWQARDYDSMTGKLTPFHFLVKPSWKFFKHYIIQQGFRDGIVGFSVSFLQSYSVVLRYMKLWLYRRDIK
;
A
#
# COMPACT_ATOMS: atom_id res chain seq x y z
N MET A 1 -2.82 16.10 3.38
CA MET A 1 -2.05 14.99 2.73
C MET A 1 -2.87 13.71 2.79
N THR A 2 -3.05 13.01 1.68
CA THR A 2 -3.73 11.72 1.68
C THR A 2 -2.71 10.62 1.98
N PHE A 3 -2.90 9.88 3.09
CA PHE A 3 -2.02 8.77 3.43
C PHE A 3 -2.34 7.53 2.60
N ARG A 4 -1.29 6.75 2.29
CA ARG A 4 -1.39 5.49 1.54
C ARG A 4 -1.03 4.32 2.45
N PHE A 5 -1.95 3.37 2.58
CA PHE A 5 -1.83 2.19 3.42
C PHE A 5 -1.75 0.92 2.58
N LEU A 6 -0.89 -0.01 2.96
CA LEU A 6 -0.84 -1.35 2.40
C LEU A 6 -1.21 -2.36 3.49
N ILE A 7 -2.24 -3.17 3.28
CA ILE A 7 -2.55 -4.32 4.13
C ILE A 7 -1.85 -5.54 3.52
N TYR A 8 -0.80 -6.01 4.20
CA TYR A 8 0.05 -7.13 3.77
C TYR A 8 -0.33 -8.41 4.52
N ILE A 9 -0.71 -9.45 3.79
CA ILE A 9 -1.07 -10.76 4.35
C ILE A 9 -0.28 -11.90 3.71
N SER A 10 -0.01 -12.96 4.47
CA SER A 10 0.51 -14.24 3.95
C SER A 10 -0.58 -15.30 3.94
N HIS A 11 -1.43 -15.33 4.94
CA HIS A 11 -2.48 -16.33 5.11
C HIS A 11 -3.86 -15.69 5.26
N SER A 12 -4.90 -16.46 4.95
CA SER A 12 -6.30 -16.03 4.98
C SER A 12 -6.79 -15.50 6.33
N TYR A 13 -6.20 -15.94 7.45
CA TYR A 13 -6.53 -15.39 8.76
C TYR A 13 -6.22 -13.88 8.90
N GLY A 14 -5.42 -13.33 7.98
CA GLY A 14 -5.16 -11.89 7.90
C GLY A 14 -6.35 -11.08 7.38
N ILE A 15 -7.29 -11.70 6.66
CA ILE A 15 -8.44 -11.01 6.07
C ILE A 15 -9.36 -10.40 7.14
N PRO A 16 -9.90 -11.18 8.11
CA PRO A 16 -10.76 -10.62 9.16
C PRO A 16 -10.04 -9.65 10.11
N ILE A 17 -8.69 -9.60 10.07
CA ILE A 17 -7.90 -8.60 10.80
C ILE A 17 -7.76 -7.31 9.99
N GLY A 18 -7.57 -7.42 8.67
CA GLY A 18 -7.37 -6.29 7.78
C GLY A 18 -8.66 -5.55 7.40
N GLU A 19 -9.81 -6.22 7.35
CA GLU A 19 -11.08 -5.59 6.94
C GLU A 19 -11.55 -4.45 7.85
N PRO A 20 -11.48 -4.55 9.19
CA PRO A 20 -11.77 -3.41 10.04
C PRO A 20 -10.81 -2.23 9.82
N LEU A 21 -9.53 -2.52 9.53
CA LEU A 21 -8.53 -1.50 9.20
C LEU A 21 -8.84 -0.83 7.85
N GLU A 22 -9.18 -1.61 6.82
CA GLU A 22 -9.59 -1.10 5.50
C GLU A 22 -10.74 -0.10 5.63
N ARG A 23 -11.84 -0.51 6.29
CA ARG A 23 -13.01 0.35 6.52
C ARG A 23 -12.64 1.66 7.24
N GLU A 24 -11.76 1.57 8.22
CA GLU A 24 -11.34 2.76 8.97
C GLU A 24 -10.44 3.68 8.15
N ILE A 25 -9.53 3.14 7.34
CA ILE A 25 -8.68 3.90 6.42
C ILE A 25 -9.54 4.65 5.40
N GLU A 26 -10.52 3.97 4.79
CA GLU A 26 -11.46 4.55 3.83
C GLU A 26 -12.34 5.62 4.47
N ARG A 27 -12.79 5.40 5.71
CA ARG A 27 -13.60 6.40 6.48
C ARG A 27 -12.86 7.72 6.67
N HIS A 28 -11.52 7.68 6.76
CA HIS A 28 -10.68 8.88 6.83
C HIS A 28 -10.35 9.49 5.47
N GLY A 29 -10.82 8.91 4.37
CA GLY A 29 -10.50 9.36 3.01
C GLY A 29 -9.06 9.06 2.59
N TYR A 30 -8.41 8.08 3.23
CA TYR A 30 -7.07 7.64 2.86
C TYR A 30 -7.12 6.51 1.84
N GLU A 31 -6.02 6.31 1.12
CA GLU A 31 -5.91 5.24 0.14
C GLU A 31 -5.46 3.94 0.79
N VAL A 32 -6.10 2.83 0.43
CA VAL A 32 -5.72 1.49 0.90
C VAL A 32 -5.61 0.52 -0.27
N ARG A 33 -4.58 -0.32 -0.21
CA ARG A 33 -4.42 -1.48 -1.10
C ARG A 33 -4.04 -2.71 -0.29
N TRP A 34 -4.40 -3.87 -0.85
CA TRP A 34 -4.04 -5.15 -0.29
C TRP A 34 -2.92 -5.80 -1.09
N PHE A 35 -2.14 -6.63 -0.42
CA PHE A 35 -1.20 -7.54 -1.07
C PHE A 35 -1.08 -8.83 -0.29
N ALA A 36 -1.10 -9.96 -1.00
CA ALA A 36 -0.84 -11.28 -0.45
C ALA A 36 0.39 -11.91 -1.12
N ASP A 37 1.27 -12.52 -0.32
CA ASP A 37 2.47 -13.19 -0.84
C ASP A 37 2.24 -14.67 -1.22
N MET A 38 1.17 -15.30 -0.70
CA MET A 38 0.79 -16.68 -0.99
C MET A 38 -0.33 -16.77 -2.03
N ALA A 39 -0.22 -17.68 -2.99
CA ALA A 39 -1.18 -17.84 -4.10
C ALA A 39 -2.62 -18.04 -3.62
N TYR A 40 -2.83 -18.89 -2.62
CA TYR A 40 -4.16 -19.12 -2.03
C TYR A 40 -4.78 -17.83 -1.46
N SER A 41 -4.00 -17.06 -0.73
CA SER A 41 -4.49 -15.80 -0.14
C SER A 41 -4.75 -14.72 -1.18
N LYS A 42 -3.99 -14.71 -2.31
CA LYS A 42 -4.26 -13.83 -3.45
C LYS A 42 -5.65 -14.05 -4.05
N GLN A 43 -6.07 -15.31 -4.20
CA GLN A 43 -7.41 -15.62 -4.71
C GLN A 43 -8.52 -15.10 -3.81
N GLN A 44 -8.33 -15.18 -2.49
CA GLN A 44 -9.33 -14.74 -1.52
C GLN A 44 -9.50 -13.22 -1.44
N ILE A 45 -8.46 -12.44 -1.77
CA ILE A 45 -8.55 -10.97 -1.80
C ILE A 45 -8.75 -10.40 -3.21
N ALA A 46 -9.06 -11.24 -4.21
CA ALA A 46 -9.21 -10.81 -5.60
C ALA A 46 -10.28 -9.73 -5.82
N GLN A 47 -11.27 -9.64 -4.94
CA GLN A 47 -12.34 -8.62 -4.96
C GLN A 47 -11.91 -7.28 -4.29
N LYS A 48 -10.77 -7.27 -3.59
CA LYS A 48 -10.24 -6.08 -2.91
C LYS A 48 -9.41 -5.22 -3.88
N ASN A 49 -9.18 -3.97 -3.52
CA ASN A 49 -8.22 -3.12 -4.23
C ASN A 49 -6.79 -3.62 -3.96
N THR A 50 -6.22 -4.37 -4.89
CA THR A 50 -4.96 -5.08 -4.69
C THR A 50 -3.79 -4.52 -5.51
N CYS A 51 -2.58 -4.67 -4.97
CA CYS A 51 -1.34 -4.71 -5.76
C CYS A 51 -1.09 -6.16 -6.18
N ASN A 52 -0.92 -6.42 -7.47
CA ASN A 52 -0.74 -7.80 -7.99
C ASN A 52 0.70 -8.29 -7.89
N ASN A 53 1.66 -7.38 -7.85
CA ASN A 53 3.09 -7.67 -7.82
C ASN A 53 3.86 -6.61 -7.00
N VAL A 54 5.14 -6.91 -6.76
CA VAL A 54 6.03 -6.02 -5.98
C VAL A 54 6.20 -4.65 -6.64
N GLN A 55 6.24 -4.58 -7.97
CA GLN A 55 6.44 -3.30 -8.65
C GLN A 55 5.25 -2.36 -8.41
N GLU A 56 4.02 -2.88 -8.41
CA GLU A 56 2.82 -2.09 -8.09
C GLU A 56 2.84 -1.56 -6.65
N ILE A 57 3.39 -2.32 -5.69
CA ILE A 57 3.57 -1.83 -4.31
C ILE A 57 4.59 -0.68 -4.27
N ILE A 58 5.70 -0.83 -5.00
CA ILE A 58 6.74 0.21 -5.05
C ILE A 58 6.19 1.48 -5.71
N ASP A 59 5.42 1.34 -6.79
CA ASP A 59 4.80 2.46 -7.50
C ASP A 59 3.67 3.11 -6.68
N PHE A 60 2.91 2.34 -5.92
CA PHE A 60 1.92 2.83 -4.95
C PHE A 60 2.57 3.63 -3.81
N HIS A 61 3.79 3.30 -3.45
CA HIS A 61 4.60 3.95 -2.41
C HIS A 61 3.84 4.13 -1.09
N PRO A 62 3.46 3.04 -0.40
CA PRO A 62 2.70 3.14 0.84
C PRO A 62 3.50 3.88 1.92
N HIS A 63 2.82 4.73 2.71
CA HIS A 63 3.38 5.34 3.92
C HIS A 63 3.40 4.37 5.10
N VAL A 64 2.40 3.48 5.14
CA VAL A 64 2.20 2.50 6.22
C VAL A 64 1.93 1.12 5.62
N VAL A 65 2.61 0.11 6.14
CA VAL A 65 2.36 -1.30 5.84
C VAL A 65 1.84 -1.98 7.10
N LEU A 66 0.55 -2.29 7.12
CA LEU A 66 -0.13 -2.98 8.22
C LEU A 66 -0.07 -4.49 7.98
N THR A 67 0.32 -5.27 8.97
CA THR A 67 0.36 -6.72 8.83
C THR A 67 0.19 -7.46 10.15
N ALA A 68 -0.49 -8.60 10.09
CA ALA A 68 -0.61 -9.57 11.18
C ALA A 68 0.47 -10.66 11.12
N THR A 69 1.28 -10.72 10.05
CA THR A 69 2.32 -11.73 9.87
C THR A 69 3.60 -11.39 10.62
N ASP A 70 4.42 -12.39 10.89
CA ASP A 70 5.69 -12.24 11.60
C ASP A 70 6.84 -11.68 10.75
N SER A 71 6.62 -11.52 9.47
CA SER A 71 7.64 -11.07 8.50
C SER A 71 6.97 -10.22 7.43
N VAL A 72 7.69 -9.20 6.99
CA VAL A 72 7.29 -8.29 5.92
C VAL A 72 8.53 -7.94 5.11
N PRO A 73 8.43 -7.74 3.79
CA PRO A 73 9.59 -7.39 2.97
C PRO A 73 10.25 -6.10 3.43
N ASP A 74 11.56 -6.14 3.60
CA ASP A 74 12.36 -5.03 4.11
C ASP A 74 12.57 -3.88 3.10
N PHE A 75 12.26 -4.12 1.84
CA PHE A 75 12.45 -3.19 0.73
C PHE A 75 11.16 -2.44 0.32
N ILE A 76 10.00 -2.84 0.82
CA ILE A 76 8.74 -2.10 0.59
C ILE A 76 8.82 -0.73 1.29
N PRO A 77 8.40 0.38 0.65
CA PRO A 77 8.33 1.69 1.27
C PRO A 77 7.41 1.74 2.50
N GLY A 78 7.50 2.81 3.27
CA GLY A 78 6.67 3.07 4.44
C GLY A 78 7.12 2.36 5.72
N ILE A 79 6.53 2.78 6.84
CA ILE A 79 6.72 2.13 8.14
C ILE A 79 5.99 0.78 8.17
N LYS A 80 6.57 -0.21 8.84
CA LYS A 80 5.99 -1.55 9.03
C LYS A 80 5.37 -1.63 10.41
N VAL A 81 4.06 -1.86 10.43
CA VAL A 81 3.25 -1.89 11.65
C VAL A 81 2.71 -3.29 11.89
N GLN A 82 3.03 -3.84 13.06
CA GLN A 82 2.54 -5.15 13.49
C GLN A 82 1.23 -5.00 14.25
N VAL A 83 0.17 -5.67 13.78
CA VAL A 83 -1.16 -5.67 14.43
C VAL A 83 -1.52 -7.03 15.05
N PHE A 84 -0.59 -7.99 14.98
CA PHE A 84 -0.71 -9.35 15.49
C PHE A 84 -1.89 -10.18 14.92
N HIS A 85 -1.82 -11.51 15.13
CA HIS A 85 -2.80 -12.46 14.57
C HIS A 85 -3.62 -13.20 15.64
N GLY A 86 -3.44 -12.90 16.92
CA GLY A 86 -4.17 -13.53 18.01
C GLY A 86 -3.75 -13.08 19.40
N PHE A 87 -4.48 -13.51 20.41
CA PHE A 87 -4.25 -13.16 21.82
C PHE A 87 -3.29 -14.09 22.58
N LEU A 88 -3.05 -15.31 22.12
CA LEU A 88 -2.25 -16.31 22.87
C LEU A 88 -0.75 -15.97 22.91
N ALA A 89 -0.42 -14.81 23.48
CA ALA A 89 0.95 -14.33 23.62
C ALA A 89 1.85 -15.27 24.44
N PHE A 90 1.29 -15.95 25.44
CA PHE A 90 2.01 -16.83 26.39
C PHE A 90 2.00 -18.29 26.01
N LYS A 91 1.59 -18.66 24.79
CA LYS A 91 1.62 -20.04 24.30
C LYS A 91 3.05 -20.62 24.25
N HIS A 92 4.04 -19.76 24.03
CA HIS A 92 5.47 -20.10 23.98
C HIS A 92 6.26 -19.25 24.99
N SER A 93 7.54 -19.63 25.21
CA SER A 93 8.46 -18.84 26.04
C SER A 93 8.67 -17.43 25.47
N LEU A 94 9.12 -16.47 26.31
CA LEU A 94 9.39 -15.08 25.92
C LEU A 94 10.42 -14.93 24.79
N SER A 95 11.29 -15.92 24.58
CA SER A 95 12.28 -15.94 23.48
C SER A 95 11.72 -16.51 22.18
N ARG A 96 10.52 -17.09 22.20
CA ARG A 96 9.86 -17.72 21.05
C ARG A 96 8.44 -17.21 20.89
N GLY A 97 7.85 -17.41 19.70
CA GLY A 97 6.45 -17.04 19.44
C GLY A 97 6.22 -15.54 19.40
N HIS A 98 5.14 -15.10 20.03
CA HIS A 98 4.57 -13.74 19.97
C HIS A 98 5.56 -12.64 20.42
N PHE A 99 6.35 -12.88 21.46
CA PHE A 99 7.29 -11.90 22.02
C PHE A 99 8.67 -11.87 21.32
N ARG A 100 8.89 -12.68 20.30
CA ARG A 100 10.15 -12.67 19.55
C ARG A 100 10.20 -11.50 18.59
N ILE A 101 11.09 -10.53 18.86
CA ILE A 101 11.35 -9.41 17.95
C ILE A 101 12.21 -9.88 16.79
N ARG A 102 11.66 -9.83 15.58
CA ARG A 102 12.35 -10.27 14.36
C ARG A 102 13.02 -9.15 13.58
N GLY A 103 12.85 -7.89 14.04
CA GLY A 103 13.53 -6.72 13.48
C GLY A 103 13.02 -6.24 12.12
N PHE A 104 11.78 -6.57 11.75
CA PHE A 104 11.15 -6.06 10.53
C PHE A 104 10.30 -4.82 10.76
N PHE A 105 9.71 -4.70 11.95
CA PHE A 105 8.68 -3.73 12.27
C PHE A 105 9.26 -2.44 12.82
N ASP A 106 8.58 -1.34 12.54
CA ASP A 106 8.87 -0.01 13.05
C ASP A 106 7.97 0.32 14.25
N LEU A 107 6.74 -0.24 14.24
CA LEU A 107 5.75 -0.03 15.27
C LEU A 107 5.03 -1.34 15.60
N TYR A 108 4.84 -1.59 16.88
CA TYR A 108 4.01 -2.69 17.39
C TYR A 108 2.76 -2.11 18.05
N CYS A 109 1.58 -2.46 17.49
CA CYS A 109 0.27 -2.11 18.04
C CYS A 109 -0.21 -3.25 18.94
N THR A 110 -0.08 -3.09 20.25
CA THR A 110 -0.35 -4.15 21.24
C THR A 110 -1.80 -4.13 21.73
N GLN A 111 -2.25 -5.24 22.27
CA GLN A 111 -3.67 -5.51 22.52
C GLN A 111 -4.16 -5.04 23.91
N GLY A 112 -3.30 -5.16 24.92
CA GLY A 112 -3.57 -4.76 26.29
C GLY A 112 -2.32 -4.85 27.15
N SER A 113 -2.38 -4.44 28.40
CA SER A 113 -1.23 -4.31 29.30
C SER A 113 -0.44 -5.61 29.50
N SER A 114 -1.09 -6.77 29.43
CA SER A 114 -0.43 -8.09 29.48
C SER A 114 0.65 -8.29 28.39
N THR A 115 0.49 -7.67 27.24
CA THR A 115 1.46 -7.72 26.14
C THR A 115 2.26 -6.42 26.05
N THR A 116 1.63 -5.28 26.25
CA THR A 116 2.24 -3.94 26.12
C THR A 116 3.45 -3.79 27.04
N THR A 117 3.36 -4.24 28.29
CA THR A 117 4.46 -4.12 29.27
C THR A 117 5.73 -4.80 28.77
N ILE A 118 5.62 -6.01 28.23
CA ILE A 118 6.75 -6.80 27.73
C ILE A 118 7.32 -6.15 26.45
N PHE A 119 6.48 -5.69 25.53
CA PHE A 119 6.94 -5.01 24.33
C PHE A 119 7.60 -3.67 24.63
N LYS A 120 7.10 -2.91 25.62
CA LYS A 120 7.72 -1.66 26.08
C LYS A 120 9.11 -1.88 26.71
N GLN A 121 9.30 -2.96 27.44
CA GLN A 121 10.61 -3.34 27.91
C GLN A 121 11.56 -3.61 26.74
N LYS A 122 11.13 -4.39 25.74
CA LYS A 122 11.92 -4.69 24.54
C LYS A 122 12.19 -3.46 23.67
N GLU A 123 11.26 -2.50 23.60
CA GLU A 123 11.47 -1.20 22.96
C GLU A 123 12.68 -0.48 23.56
N LYS A 124 12.76 -0.41 24.91
CA LYS A 124 13.88 0.20 25.63
C LYS A 124 15.21 -0.54 25.40
N GLU A 125 15.18 -1.87 25.43
CA GLU A 125 16.37 -2.72 25.26
C GLU A 125 16.93 -2.63 23.84
N LEU A 126 16.09 -2.74 22.83
CA LEU A 126 16.49 -2.89 21.42
C LEU A 126 16.59 -1.54 20.69
N GLY A 127 15.70 -0.61 20.95
CA GLY A 127 15.76 0.79 20.50
C GLY A 127 15.52 1.04 19.01
N HIS A 128 14.98 0.07 18.25
CA HIS A 128 14.77 0.23 16.80
C HIS A 128 13.30 0.20 16.36
N PHE A 129 12.36 0.23 17.31
CA PHE A 129 10.91 0.26 17.04
C PHE A 129 10.18 1.00 18.15
N GLY A 130 8.92 1.36 17.91
CA GLY A 130 8.00 1.91 18.89
C GLY A 130 6.91 0.91 19.28
N VAL A 131 6.26 1.15 20.43
CA VAL A 131 5.14 0.34 20.92
C VAL A 131 4.00 1.25 21.35
N VAL A 132 2.78 0.95 20.89
CA VAL A 132 1.55 1.65 21.28
C VAL A 132 0.49 0.61 21.61
N GLU A 133 -0.21 0.76 22.73
CA GLU A 133 -1.39 -0.05 23.04
C GLU A 133 -2.59 0.51 22.29
N THR A 134 -3.22 -0.33 21.48
CA THR A 134 -4.34 0.07 20.60
C THR A 134 -5.59 -0.76 20.79
N GLY A 135 -5.48 -1.89 21.45
CA GLY A 135 -6.46 -2.97 21.30
C GLY A 135 -6.18 -3.79 20.03
N TRP A 136 -7.08 -4.68 19.68
CA TRP A 136 -6.94 -5.55 18.51
C TRP A 136 -8.08 -5.33 17.51
N CYS A 137 -7.74 -4.85 16.32
CA CYS A 137 -8.69 -4.44 15.28
C CYS A 137 -9.68 -5.55 14.85
N LYS A 138 -9.28 -6.83 14.85
CA LYS A 138 -10.17 -7.95 14.49
C LYS A 138 -11.45 -7.98 15.32
N VAL A 139 -11.39 -7.59 16.60
CA VAL A 139 -12.53 -7.67 17.49
C VAL A 139 -13.38 -6.39 17.54
N ASP A 140 -13.01 -5.35 16.81
CA ASP A 140 -13.81 -4.12 16.73
C ASP A 140 -15.30 -4.39 16.38
N PRO A 141 -15.63 -5.31 15.43
CA PRO A 141 -17.02 -5.61 15.12
C PRO A 141 -17.82 -6.25 16.25
N LEU A 142 -17.19 -6.74 17.34
CA LEU A 142 -17.90 -7.20 18.52
C LEU A 142 -18.55 -6.07 19.33
N PHE A 143 -18.05 -4.84 19.16
CA PHE A 143 -18.42 -3.70 19.98
C PHE A 143 -19.20 -2.64 19.22
N PRO A 144 -20.11 -1.89 19.90
CA PRO A 144 -20.56 -2.17 21.27
C PRO A 144 -21.24 -3.52 21.38
N VAL A 145 -21.08 -4.20 22.52
CA VAL A 145 -21.78 -5.47 22.75
C VAL A 145 -23.27 -5.19 22.79
N ALA A 146 -24.02 -5.73 21.84
CA ALA A 146 -25.46 -5.57 21.79
C ALA A 146 -26.10 -6.28 22.98
N GLU A 147 -27.05 -5.61 23.65
CA GLU A 147 -27.94 -6.26 24.58
C GLU A 147 -28.75 -7.33 23.83
N ARG A 148 -28.68 -8.54 24.31
CA ARG A 148 -29.48 -9.63 23.74
C ARG A 148 -30.86 -9.67 24.36
N ILE A 149 -31.86 -9.84 23.52
CA ILE A 149 -33.19 -10.26 23.96
C ILE A 149 -33.00 -11.66 24.58
N LYS A 150 -33.33 -11.81 25.86
CA LYS A 150 -33.32 -13.13 26.51
C LYS A 150 -34.26 -14.04 25.74
N THR A 151 -33.72 -15.10 25.19
CA THR A 151 -34.49 -16.21 24.61
C THR A 151 -34.66 -17.28 25.66
N ASP A 152 -35.76 -18.01 25.62
CA ASP A 152 -36.03 -19.11 26.56
C ASP A 152 -34.97 -20.22 26.40
N ILE A 153 -34.39 -20.36 25.21
CA ILE A 153 -33.37 -21.34 24.88
C ILE A 153 -32.04 -20.63 24.65
N PRO A 154 -31.01 -20.84 25.51
CA PRO A 154 -29.70 -20.22 25.34
C PRO A 154 -28.96 -20.78 24.12
N THR A 155 -28.17 -19.92 23.47
CA THR A 155 -27.34 -20.30 22.32
C THR A 155 -25.96 -20.73 22.82
N LEU A 156 -25.60 -21.98 22.55
CA LEU A 156 -24.28 -22.56 22.85
C LEU A 156 -23.41 -22.58 21.62
N LEU A 157 -22.26 -21.91 21.68
CA LEU A 157 -21.21 -22.03 20.65
C LEU A 157 -20.25 -23.14 21.05
N ILE A 158 -20.03 -24.11 20.16
CA ILE A 158 -19.01 -25.15 20.32
C ILE A 158 -17.88 -24.87 19.31
N ALA A 159 -16.66 -24.65 19.83
CA ALA A 159 -15.50 -24.38 18.98
C ALA A 159 -14.28 -25.21 19.43
N SER A 160 -13.65 -25.92 18.48
CA SER A 160 -12.53 -26.80 18.76
C SER A 160 -11.31 -26.53 17.92
N THR A 161 -10.12 -26.73 18.54
CA THR A 161 -8.83 -26.73 17.82
C THR A 161 -8.66 -28.01 17.00
N PHE A 162 -7.71 -28.02 16.06
CA PHE A 162 -7.49 -29.17 15.17
C PHE A 162 -6.48 -30.20 15.67
N SER A 163 -5.73 -29.89 16.73
CA SER A 163 -4.69 -30.79 17.25
C SER A 163 -5.30 -31.92 18.04
N PRO A 164 -5.10 -33.22 17.69
CA PRO A 164 -5.67 -34.34 18.40
C PRO A 164 -5.37 -34.35 19.89
N LYS A 165 -4.21 -33.87 20.30
CA LYS A 165 -3.79 -33.77 21.70
C LYS A 165 -4.65 -32.84 22.55
N TYR A 166 -5.24 -31.80 21.94
CA TYR A 166 -5.93 -30.72 22.67
C TYR A 166 -7.40 -30.55 22.27
N SER A 167 -7.82 -31.19 21.18
CA SER A 167 -9.15 -31.04 20.63
C SER A 167 -10.16 -31.91 21.34
N LEU A 168 -11.25 -31.32 21.76
CA LEU A 168 -12.42 -32.03 22.38
C LEU A 168 -13.09 -33.00 21.39
N THR A 169 -12.95 -32.78 20.08
CA THR A 169 -13.63 -33.57 19.04
C THR A 169 -13.05 -34.98 18.86
N TYR A 170 -11.84 -35.25 19.35
CA TYR A 170 -11.21 -36.59 19.30
C TYR A 170 -11.60 -37.47 20.47
N HIS A 171 -12.49 -37.00 21.38
CA HIS A 171 -12.97 -37.77 22.52
C HIS A 171 -14.37 -38.34 22.23
N PRO A 172 -14.54 -39.67 22.14
CA PRO A 172 -15.81 -40.29 21.81
C PRO A 172 -16.94 -39.91 22.80
N ASP A 173 -16.62 -39.84 24.09
CA ASP A 173 -17.57 -39.47 25.12
C ASP A 173 -18.10 -38.05 24.97
N VAL A 174 -17.23 -37.11 24.55
CA VAL A 174 -17.63 -35.71 24.23
C VAL A 174 -18.58 -35.68 23.04
N PHE A 175 -18.32 -36.50 22.01
CA PHE A 175 -19.20 -36.61 20.86
C PHE A 175 -20.60 -37.05 21.26
N GLU A 176 -20.73 -38.09 22.11
CA GLU A 176 -22.03 -38.55 22.58
C GLU A 176 -22.77 -37.51 23.44
N VAL A 177 -22.03 -36.75 24.27
CA VAL A 177 -22.61 -35.62 25.02
C VAL A 177 -23.16 -34.56 24.08
N ILE A 178 -22.37 -34.12 23.05
CA ILE A 178 -22.80 -33.11 22.10
C ILE A 178 -24.02 -33.60 21.30
N LYS A 179 -24.04 -34.87 20.89
CA LYS A 179 -25.19 -35.50 20.22
C LYS A 179 -26.45 -35.46 21.10
N ASN A 180 -26.33 -35.81 22.36
CA ASN A 180 -27.45 -35.77 23.31
C ASN A 180 -27.92 -34.33 23.56
N LEU A 181 -27.02 -33.36 23.67
CA LEU A 181 -27.38 -31.96 23.79
C LEU A 181 -28.12 -31.45 22.55
N SER A 182 -27.72 -31.89 21.34
CA SER A 182 -28.36 -31.48 20.09
C SER A 182 -29.80 -31.98 19.92
N THR A 183 -30.14 -33.06 20.60
CA THR A 183 -31.51 -33.63 20.59
C THR A 183 -32.38 -33.16 21.77
N SER A 184 -31.76 -32.43 22.72
CA SER A 184 -32.41 -31.94 23.90
C SER A 184 -32.96 -30.55 23.75
N ASP A 185 -33.98 -30.09 23.50
CA ASP A 185 -34.45 -28.69 23.27
C ASP A 185 -33.94 -27.63 24.30
N ARG A 186 -32.81 -27.90 24.96
CA ARG A 186 -32.22 -27.04 26.00
C ARG A 186 -31.29 -25.98 25.48
N TYR A 187 -30.72 -26.18 24.27
CA TYR A 187 -29.77 -25.28 23.64
C TYR A 187 -30.06 -25.15 22.16
N SER A 188 -29.84 -23.94 21.61
CA SER A 188 -29.56 -23.73 20.19
C SER A 188 -28.06 -23.81 20.01
N ILE A 189 -27.54 -24.75 19.20
CA ILE A 189 -26.11 -25.05 19.11
C ILE A 189 -25.53 -24.53 17.80
N LEU A 190 -24.51 -23.71 17.90
CA LEU A 190 -23.65 -23.29 16.77
C LEU A 190 -22.36 -24.10 16.89
N LEU A 191 -22.09 -24.96 15.94
CA LEU A 191 -20.88 -25.79 15.94
C LEU A 191 -19.91 -25.31 14.83
N VAL A 192 -18.68 -25.02 15.21
CA VAL A 192 -17.61 -24.63 14.30
C VAL A 192 -16.33 -25.38 14.63
N LEU A 193 -15.70 -25.95 13.60
CA LEU A 193 -14.43 -26.65 13.75
C LEU A 193 -13.32 -25.88 13.01
N HIS A 194 -12.10 -26.04 13.51
CA HIS A 194 -10.96 -25.37 12.89
C HIS A 194 -10.78 -25.84 11.43
N PRO A 195 -10.45 -24.95 10.44
CA PRO A 195 -10.32 -25.30 9.01
C PRO A 195 -9.28 -26.41 8.70
N LYS A 196 -8.37 -26.68 9.61
CA LYS A 196 -7.36 -27.76 9.50
C LYS A 196 -7.79 -29.07 10.19
N MET A 197 -9.05 -29.17 10.61
CA MET A 197 -9.57 -30.39 11.23
C MET A 197 -9.61 -31.54 10.22
N ASP A 198 -9.39 -32.75 10.69
CA ASP A 198 -9.48 -33.97 9.87
C ASP A 198 -10.89 -34.10 9.26
N LYS A 199 -10.93 -34.42 7.96
CA LYS A 199 -12.19 -34.51 7.21
C LYS A 199 -13.19 -35.52 7.80
N GLU A 200 -12.70 -36.61 8.35
CA GLU A 200 -13.55 -37.63 9.01
C GLU A 200 -14.26 -37.04 10.23
N ILE A 201 -13.53 -36.30 11.08
CA ILE A 201 -14.09 -35.60 12.23
C ILE A 201 -15.12 -34.55 11.78
N VAL A 202 -14.78 -33.76 10.75
CA VAL A 202 -15.72 -32.76 10.18
C VAL A 202 -17.01 -33.46 9.72
N THR A 203 -16.91 -34.53 8.95
CA THR A 203 -18.08 -35.29 8.44
C THR A 203 -18.90 -35.83 9.59
N LYS A 204 -18.25 -36.39 10.62
CA LYS A 204 -18.92 -36.97 11.80
C LYS A 204 -19.73 -35.91 12.58
N PHE A 205 -19.16 -34.75 12.82
CA PHE A 205 -19.83 -33.68 13.56
C PHE A 205 -20.86 -32.93 12.70
N LYS A 206 -20.66 -32.81 11.42
CA LYS A 206 -21.63 -32.23 10.47
C LYS A 206 -22.90 -33.10 10.39
N ALA A 207 -22.77 -34.42 10.49
CA ALA A 207 -23.91 -35.32 10.52
C ALA A 207 -24.83 -35.14 11.75
N LEU A 208 -24.41 -34.35 12.77
CA LEU A 208 -25.26 -34.00 13.91
C LEU A 208 -26.23 -32.83 13.62
N GLU A 209 -26.15 -32.20 12.43
CA GLU A 209 -27.06 -31.10 12.08
C GLU A 209 -28.52 -31.52 12.20
N ASN A 210 -29.29 -30.69 12.90
CA ASN A 210 -30.72 -30.86 13.12
C ASN A 210 -31.33 -29.48 13.44
N ARG A 211 -32.62 -29.44 13.85
CA ARG A 211 -33.30 -28.18 14.22
C ARG A 211 -32.62 -27.37 15.33
N ASN A 212 -31.87 -28.03 16.22
CA ASN A 212 -31.21 -27.41 17.38
C ASN A 212 -29.71 -27.22 17.20
N LEU A 213 -29.08 -27.85 16.16
CA LEU A 213 -27.64 -27.75 15.89
C LEU A 213 -27.37 -27.38 14.43
N SER A 214 -26.70 -26.29 14.22
CA SER A 214 -26.17 -25.84 12.90
C SER A 214 -24.65 -25.94 12.87
N PHE A 215 -24.12 -26.53 11.80
CA PHE A 215 -22.68 -26.63 11.55
C PHE A 215 -22.20 -25.46 10.65
N HIS A 216 -21.14 -24.76 11.06
CA HIS A 216 -20.64 -23.58 10.35
C HIS A 216 -19.23 -23.81 9.80
N GLU A 217 -19.05 -23.66 8.50
CA GLU A 217 -17.74 -23.66 7.82
C GLU A 217 -17.27 -22.21 7.61
N THR A 218 -16.65 -21.63 8.63
CA THR A 218 -16.18 -20.24 8.56
C THR A 218 -14.87 -20.03 9.30
N THR A 219 -14.09 -19.04 8.87
CA THR A 219 -12.90 -18.52 9.56
C THR A 219 -13.18 -17.24 10.33
N ASP A 220 -14.29 -16.56 10.02
CA ASP A 220 -14.78 -15.42 10.79
C ASP A 220 -15.80 -15.89 11.83
N LEU A 221 -15.38 -15.87 13.08
CA LEU A 221 -16.21 -16.30 14.22
C LEU A 221 -17.03 -15.14 14.83
N ILE A 222 -16.78 -13.91 14.45
CA ILE A 222 -17.45 -12.74 15.05
C ILE A 222 -18.98 -12.82 14.97
N PRO A 223 -19.59 -13.19 13.84
CA PRO A 223 -21.05 -13.33 13.76
C PRO A 223 -21.60 -14.40 14.71
N LEU A 224 -20.87 -15.51 14.90
CA LEU A 224 -21.27 -16.58 15.82
C LEU A 224 -21.08 -16.15 17.29
N PHE A 225 -20.00 -15.43 17.59
CA PHE A 225 -19.78 -14.88 18.93
C PHE A 225 -20.92 -13.96 19.37
N LYS A 226 -21.43 -13.12 18.46
CA LYS A 226 -22.54 -12.23 18.75
C LYS A 226 -23.82 -12.98 19.09
N GLN A 227 -24.04 -14.16 18.50
CA GLN A 227 -25.21 -14.96 18.67
C GLN A 227 -25.18 -15.85 19.93
N ALA A 228 -24.01 -16.28 20.40
CA ALA A 228 -23.88 -17.24 21.49
C ALA A 228 -23.95 -16.58 22.87
N ASP A 229 -24.60 -17.23 23.81
CA ASP A 229 -24.68 -16.84 25.24
C ASP A 229 -23.55 -17.44 26.06
N ILE A 230 -23.08 -18.61 25.65
CA ILE A 230 -22.06 -19.41 26.30
C ILE A 230 -21.23 -20.14 25.25
N MET A 231 -19.98 -20.45 25.59
CA MET A 231 -19.09 -21.22 24.72
C MET A 231 -18.59 -22.48 25.41
N LEU A 232 -18.59 -23.60 24.66
CA LEU A 232 -17.84 -24.80 24.98
C LEU A 232 -16.63 -24.91 24.05
N ALA A 233 -15.44 -25.01 24.62
CA ALA A 233 -14.23 -25.06 23.83
C ALA A 233 -13.14 -25.94 24.46
N ASP A 234 -12.01 -26.06 23.81
CA ASP A 234 -10.82 -26.73 24.32
C ASP A 234 -9.64 -25.73 24.51
N THR A 235 -8.50 -25.97 23.88
CA THR A 235 -7.33 -25.06 23.88
C THR A 235 -7.30 -24.27 22.60
N THR A 236 -8.19 -23.30 22.44
CA THR A 236 -8.29 -22.43 21.25
C THR A 236 -8.18 -20.95 21.58
N SER A 237 -7.66 -20.14 20.64
CA SER A 237 -7.61 -18.67 20.78
C SER A 237 -8.99 -18.00 20.72
N ALA A 238 -9.97 -18.67 20.15
CA ALA A 238 -11.35 -18.19 20.07
C ALA A 238 -11.96 -17.88 21.45
N ILE A 239 -11.49 -18.57 22.51
CA ILE A 239 -11.90 -18.33 23.92
C ILE A 239 -11.69 -16.87 24.29
N THR A 240 -10.47 -16.34 24.03
CA THR A 240 -10.15 -14.95 24.38
C THR A 240 -11.02 -13.96 23.61
N GLU A 241 -11.23 -14.21 22.33
CA GLU A 241 -12.08 -13.35 21.49
C GLU A 241 -13.54 -13.34 21.98
N PHE A 242 -14.07 -14.52 22.33
CA PHE A 242 -15.44 -14.68 22.81
C PHE A 242 -15.68 -14.00 24.17
N ILE A 243 -14.74 -14.21 25.10
CA ILE A 243 -14.87 -13.75 26.50
C ILE A 243 -14.86 -12.21 26.61
N LEU A 244 -14.37 -11.49 25.58
CA LEU A 244 -14.39 -10.03 25.55
C LEU A 244 -15.81 -9.44 25.63
N GLN A 245 -16.83 -10.24 25.33
CA GLN A 245 -18.24 -9.86 25.50
C GLN A 245 -18.76 -10.03 26.92
N GLU A 246 -17.92 -10.39 27.90
CA GLU A 246 -18.29 -10.76 29.27
C GLU A 246 -19.26 -11.95 29.29
N ARG A 247 -19.04 -12.93 28.41
CA ARG A 247 -19.83 -14.16 28.34
C ARG A 247 -19.00 -15.35 28.85
N PRO A 248 -19.59 -16.26 29.62
CA PRO A 248 -18.86 -17.35 30.23
C PRO A 248 -18.42 -18.41 29.21
N VAL A 249 -17.30 -19.06 29.53
CA VAL A 249 -16.73 -20.15 28.73
C VAL A 249 -16.50 -21.37 29.60
N VAL A 250 -16.99 -22.52 29.13
CA VAL A 250 -16.65 -23.85 29.65
C VAL A 250 -15.56 -24.43 28.75
N THR A 251 -14.51 -24.98 29.35
CA THR A 251 -13.43 -25.61 28.59
C THR A 251 -13.22 -27.06 28.99
N PHE A 252 -13.03 -27.92 27.99
CA PHE A 252 -12.68 -29.31 28.20
C PHE A 252 -11.17 -29.50 28.08
N ARG A 253 -10.52 -29.95 29.16
CA ARG A 253 -9.09 -30.26 29.27
C ARG A 253 -8.20 -29.15 28.72
N ASN A 254 -8.54 -27.89 29.02
CA ASN A 254 -7.70 -26.75 28.60
C ASN A 254 -6.31 -26.85 29.23
N ASN A 255 -5.27 -26.68 28.45
CA ASN A 255 -3.88 -26.82 28.89
C ASN A 255 -3.36 -25.67 29.77
N LYS A 256 -4.08 -24.55 29.83
CA LYS A 256 -3.78 -23.36 30.66
C LYS A 256 -5.06 -22.72 31.15
N PRO A 257 -5.81 -23.43 32.02
CA PRO A 257 -7.03 -22.88 32.59
C PRO A 257 -6.69 -21.71 33.52
N GLY A 258 -7.52 -20.68 33.51
CA GLY A 258 -7.47 -19.57 34.45
C GLY A 258 -8.80 -19.47 35.23
N PRO A 259 -8.87 -18.63 36.28
CA PRO A 259 -10.07 -18.44 37.09
C PRO A 259 -11.26 -17.88 36.28
N TYR A 260 -11.01 -17.34 35.10
CA TYR A 260 -11.99 -16.82 34.15
C TYR A 260 -12.64 -17.91 33.26
N LEU A 261 -12.32 -19.21 33.49
CA LEU A 261 -12.87 -20.37 32.78
C LEU A 261 -13.44 -21.39 33.77
N ILE A 262 -14.51 -22.07 33.37
CA ILE A 262 -14.91 -23.31 34.02
C ILE A 262 -14.24 -24.44 33.23
N ASN A 263 -13.12 -24.97 33.75
CA ASN A 263 -12.40 -26.05 33.10
C ASN A 263 -12.74 -27.41 33.71
N ILE A 264 -13.20 -28.34 32.88
CA ILE A 264 -13.59 -29.70 33.23
C ILE A 264 -12.64 -30.73 32.66
N GLN A 265 -12.60 -31.91 33.25
CA GLN A 265 -11.71 -33.00 32.81
C GLN A 265 -12.49 -34.18 32.18
N GLU A 266 -13.73 -34.41 32.60
CA GLU A 266 -14.53 -35.52 32.12
C GLU A 266 -15.74 -35.03 31.30
N ALA A 267 -16.09 -35.79 30.25
CA ALA A 267 -17.19 -35.41 29.35
C ALA A 267 -18.56 -35.38 30.10
N SER A 268 -18.73 -36.20 31.11
CA SER A 268 -19.92 -36.22 31.95
C SER A 268 -20.19 -34.93 32.71
N GLU A 269 -19.15 -34.08 32.90
CA GLU A 269 -19.28 -32.79 33.60
C GLU A 269 -19.80 -31.67 32.70
N ILE A 270 -19.79 -31.85 31.34
CA ILE A 270 -20.11 -30.80 30.37
C ILE A 270 -21.44 -30.12 30.67
N ASP A 271 -22.51 -30.91 30.82
CA ASP A 271 -23.86 -30.38 31.01
C ASP A 271 -23.99 -29.58 32.32
N ALA A 272 -23.51 -30.12 33.42
CA ALA A 272 -23.53 -29.44 34.72
C ALA A 272 -22.68 -28.15 34.71
N ALA A 273 -21.53 -28.16 34.01
CA ALA A 273 -20.67 -27.00 33.87
C ALA A 273 -21.32 -25.90 33.01
N LEU A 274 -22.02 -26.26 31.92
CA LEU A 274 -22.77 -25.32 31.08
C LEU A 274 -23.92 -24.67 31.89
N GLN A 275 -24.69 -25.45 32.62
CA GLN A 275 -25.76 -24.92 33.49
C GLN A 275 -25.19 -23.97 34.54
N LYS A 276 -24.10 -24.34 35.22
CA LYS A 276 -23.41 -23.48 36.18
C LYS A 276 -22.95 -22.19 35.54
N ALA A 277 -22.35 -22.24 34.34
CA ALA A 277 -21.85 -21.06 33.66
C ALA A 277 -22.98 -20.08 33.26
N LEU A 278 -24.13 -20.59 32.85
CA LEU A 278 -25.31 -19.79 32.51
C LEU A 278 -25.89 -19.02 33.69
N THR A 279 -25.69 -19.47 34.93
CA THR A 279 -26.06 -18.69 36.11
C THR A 279 -25.16 -17.47 36.34
N LYS A 280 -24.07 -17.37 35.59
CA LYS A 280 -23.07 -16.25 35.66
C LYS A 280 -22.60 -16.00 37.11
N PRO A 281 -21.99 -16.97 37.80
CA PRO A 281 -21.55 -16.80 39.18
C PRO A 281 -20.62 -15.58 39.30
N GLU A 282 -20.87 -14.70 40.27
CA GLU A 282 -20.10 -13.45 40.41
C GLU A 282 -18.58 -13.64 40.49
N PRO A 283 -18.03 -14.66 41.20
CA PRO A 283 -16.59 -14.91 41.18
C PRO A 283 -16.05 -15.19 39.79
N LEU A 284 -16.79 -15.92 38.94
CA LEU A 284 -16.41 -16.16 37.54
C LEU A 284 -16.46 -14.87 36.71
N MET A 285 -17.54 -14.10 36.85
CA MET A 285 -17.71 -12.86 36.12
C MET A 285 -16.66 -11.81 36.51
N GLN A 286 -16.30 -11.74 37.78
CA GLN A 286 -15.22 -10.88 38.27
C GLN A 286 -13.87 -11.28 37.64
N ALA A 287 -13.53 -12.56 37.65
CA ALA A 287 -12.31 -13.07 37.02
C ALA A 287 -12.27 -12.80 35.49
N ILE A 288 -13.43 -12.90 34.83
CA ILE A 288 -13.56 -12.52 33.39
C ILE A 288 -13.26 -11.05 33.20
N ARG A 289 -13.83 -10.14 33.99
CA ARG A 289 -13.57 -8.69 33.88
C ARG A 289 -12.10 -8.36 34.12
N GLU A 290 -11.47 -8.97 35.13
CA GLU A 290 -10.03 -8.79 35.41
C GLU A 290 -9.16 -9.29 34.26
N TYR A 291 -9.48 -10.43 33.65
CA TYR A 291 -8.78 -10.96 32.48
C TYR A 291 -8.91 -10.02 31.27
N ILE A 292 -10.12 -9.50 31.01
CA ILE A 292 -10.38 -8.55 29.92
C ILE A 292 -9.57 -7.26 30.14
N ALA A 293 -9.55 -6.72 31.36
CA ALA A 293 -8.88 -5.48 31.69
C ALA A 293 -7.37 -5.48 31.36
N ILE A 294 -6.71 -6.62 31.43
CA ILE A 294 -5.28 -6.74 31.08
C ILE A 294 -5.05 -7.24 29.63
N THR A 295 -6.03 -7.92 29.05
CA THR A 295 -5.89 -8.56 27.72
C THR A 295 -6.35 -7.64 26.59
N HIS A 296 -7.53 -7.01 26.75
CA HIS A 296 -8.12 -6.07 25.80
C HIS A 296 -9.09 -5.12 26.52
N PRO A 297 -8.62 -4.01 27.09
CA PRO A 297 -9.44 -3.14 27.95
C PRO A 297 -10.48 -2.32 27.18
N TYR A 298 -10.39 -2.28 25.84
CA TYR A 298 -11.22 -1.43 25.00
C TYR A 298 -12.53 -2.12 24.62
N LYS A 299 -13.65 -1.43 24.85
CA LYS A 299 -15.02 -1.93 24.58
C LYS A 299 -15.78 -1.03 23.59
N ASP A 300 -15.08 -0.18 22.86
CA ASP A 300 -15.65 0.87 22.02
C ASP A 300 -15.63 0.56 20.51
N GLY A 301 -15.01 -0.57 20.12
CA GLY A 301 -14.88 -0.95 18.70
C GLY A 301 -13.98 -0.05 17.88
N LYS A 302 -13.05 0.68 18.51
CA LYS A 302 -12.20 1.68 17.86
C LYS A 302 -10.71 1.30 17.86
N SER A 303 -10.38 0.01 17.95
CA SER A 303 -8.97 -0.41 17.91
C SER A 303 -8.35 -0.12 16.56
N SER A 304 -9.09 -0.28 15.47
CA SER A 304 -8.64 0.09 14.11
C SER A 304 -8.32 1.58 14.01
N GLN A 305 -9.16 2.45 14.55
CA GLN A 305 -8.91 3.90 14.60
C GLN A 305 -7.59 4.19 15.34
N ARG A 306 -7.37 3.59 16.52
CA ARG A 306 -6.12 3.77 17.28
C ARG A 306 -4.89 3.27 16.54
N VAL A 307 -4.99 2.18 15.79
CA VAL A 307 -3.90 1.67 14.95
C VAL A 307 -3.53 2.68 13.85
N ILE A 308 -4.53 3.24 13.17
CA ILE A 308 -4.31 4.24 12.11
C ILE A 308 -3.69 5.52 12.70
N GLU A 309 -4.27 6.06 13.77
CA GLU A 309 -3.75 7.24 14.47
C GLU A 309 -2.32 7.03 15.00
N ALA A 310 -2.05 5.87 15.63
CA ALA A 310 -0.71 5.52 16.10
C ALA A 310 0.31 5.44 14.95
N SER A 311 -0.11 4.93 13.79
CA SER A 311 0.73 4.83 12.60
C SER A 311 1.06 6.21 12.04
N ILE A 312 0.06 7.09 11.89
CA ILE A 312 0.24 8.46 11.40
C ILE A 312 1.09 9.27 12.38
N ASN A 313 0.80 9.20 13.67
CA ASN A 313 1.59 9.85 14.71
C ASN A 313 3.06 9.37 14.70
N PHE A 314 3.28 8.07 14.46
CA PHE A 314 4.63 7.55 14.34
C PHE A 314 5.35 8.06 13.07
N LEU A 315 4.63 8.27 11.95
CA LEU A 315 5.20 8.88 10.74
C LEU A 315 5.69 10.31 10.98
N GLY A 316 4.93 11.14 11.70
CA GLY A 316 5.31 12.54 11.99
C GLY A 316 6.43 12.68 13.02
N LYS A 317 6.63 11.70 13.89
CA LYS A 317 7.67 11.79 14.95
C LYS A 317 9.08 11.78 14.39
N ASN A 318 9.95 12.62 14.98
CA ASN A 318 11.39 12.57 14.72
C ASN A 318 11.98 11.23 15.22
N LYS A 319 12.63 10.50 14.31
CA LYS A 319 13.17 9.15 14.55
C LYS A 319 14.70 9.10 14.58
N LYS A 320 15.37 10.25 14.68
CA LYS A 320 16.85 10.32 14.71
C LYS A 320 17.48 9.45 15.83
N ASN A 321 16.76 9.24 16.93
CA ASN A 321 17.21 8.44 18.06
C ASN A 321 16.94 6.94 17.92
N LEU A 322 16.20 6.50 16.90
CA LEU A 322 15.97 5.08 16.68
C LEU A 322 17.21 4.43 16.05
N LYS A 323 17.63 3.31 16.62
CA LYS A 323 18.69 2.47 16.05
C LYS A 323 18.24 1.87 14.70
N PRO A 324 19.17 1.58 13.78
CA PRO A 324 18.84 0.87 12.55
C PRO A 324 18.34 -0.54 12.88
N LYS A 325 17.34 -1.02 12.15
CA LYS A 325 16.86 -2.41 12.27
C LYS A 325 18.01 -3.40 12.06
N PRO A 326 18.02 -4.57 12.74
CA PRO A 326 19.04 -5.59 12.58
C PRO A 326 19.07 -6.10 11.13
N LEU A 327 20.22 -6.61 10.69
CA LEU A 327 20.40 -7.08 9.31
C LEU A 327 19.49 -8.25 8.95
N ASN A 328 19.37 -9.24 9.83
CA ASN A 328 18.48 -10.40 9.71
C ASN A 328 18.56 -11.08 8.31
N LEU A 329 19.79 -11.30 7.83
CA LEU A 329 20.11 -11.65 6.44
C LEU A 329 19.36 -12.88 5.91
N VAL A 330 19.32 -13.97 6.70
CA VAL A 330 18.68 -15.22 6.27
C VAL A 330 17.20 -15.01 5.97
N ARG A 331 16.49 -14.32 6.87
CA ARG A 331 15.06 -14.10 6.71
C ARG A 331 14.74 -13.11 5.60
N ARG A 332 15.55 -12.07 5.43
CA ARG A 332 15.47 -11.16 4.29
C ARG A 332 15.65 -11.89 2.97
N LEU A 333 16.65 -12.77 2.89
CA LEU A 333 16.89 -13.59 1.71
C LEU A 333 15.68 -14.50 1.41
N GLN A 334 15.09 -15.11 2.43
CA GLN A 334 13.88 -15.93 2.29
C GLN A 334 12.70 -15.10 1.72
N MET A 335 12.46 -13.90 2.26
CA MET A 335 11.41 -13.00 1.75
C MET A 335 11.67 -12.56 0.31
N ARG A 336 12.92 -12.24 -0.02
CA ARG A 336 13.32 -11.88 -1.39
C ARG A 336 13.14 -13.04 -2.38
N ARG A 337 13.48 -14.25 -1.98
CA ARG A 337 13.23 -15.46 -2.80
C ARG A 337 11.73 -15.71 -2.99
N LEU A 338 10.94 -15.58 -1.94
CA LEU A 338 9.48 -15.75 -2.00
C LEU A 338 8.83 -14.80 -3.01
N LEU A 339 9.30 -13.56 -3.06
CA LEU A 339 8.73 -12.51 -3.92
C LEU A 339 9.47 -12.32 -5.25
N GLY A 340 10.59 -13.02 -5.47
CA GLY A 340 11.40 -12.87 -6.68
C GLY A 340 12.10 -11.52 -6.82
N ASP A 341 12.29 -10.79 -5.71
CA ASP A 341 12.85 -9.44 -5.75
C ASP A 341 14.23 -9.35 -5.07
N PHE A 342 15.26 -9.07 -5.89
CA PHE A 342 16.64 -8.86 -5.44
C PHE A 342 17.19 -7.48 -5.80
N LYS A 343 16.42 -6.66 -6.52
CA LYS A 343 16.90 -5.37 -7.05
C LYS A 343 16.65 -4.19 -6.11
N HIS A 344 15.60 -4.24 -5.28
CA HIS A 344 15.28 -3.13 -4.40
C HIS A 344 16.15 -3.14 -3.13
N LYS A 345 16.59 -1.95 -2.71
CA LYS A 345 17.43 -1.81 -1.51
C LYS A 345 16.64 -2.00 -0.22
N SER A 346 17.28 -2.55 0.79
CA SER A 346 16.71 -2.71 2.14
C SER A 346 16.50 -1.37 2.82
N ILE A 347 15.33 -1.18 3.43
CA ILE A 347 14.99 0.01 4.22
C ILE A 347 15.12 -0.35 5.70
N ARG A 348 16.16 0.17 6.36
CA ARG A 348 16.47 -0.13 7.77
C ARG A 348 16.07 0.97 8.74
N HIS A 349 15.88 2.17 8.25
CA HIS A 349 15.39 3.30 9.04
C HIS A 349 13.96 3.63 8.59
N PRO A 350 13.04 3.85 9.51
CA PRO A 350 11.69 4.27 9.15
C PRO A 350 11.71 5.70 8.58
N ILE A 351 10.84 5.94 7.62
CA ILE A 351 10.63 7.28 7.05
C ILE A 351 10.00 8.20 8.10
N THR A 352 10.30 9.48 8.01
CA THR A 352 9.59 10.56 8.72
C THR A 352 8.94 11.43 7.65
N LEU A 353 7.66 11.70 7.81
CA LEU A 353 6.97 12.68 6.97
C LEU A 353 6.90 14.00 7.75
N SER A 354 7.26 15.09 7.09
CA SER A 354 7.10 16.43 7.64
C SER A 354 5.60 16.77 7.73
N GLU A 355 5.22 17.53 8.74
CA GLU A 355 3.88 18.12 8.81
C GLU A 355 3.70 19.06 7.61
N THR A 356 2.62 18.87 6.86
CA THR A 356 2.38 19.60 5.61
C THR A 356 1.53 20.86 5.80
N GLU A 357 1.09 21.16 7.03
CA GLU A 357 0.20 22.30 7.32
C GLU A 357 0.87 23.67 7.13
N ASN A 358 2.18 23.78 7.37
CA ASN A 358 2.96 25.02 7.24
C ASN A 358 3.99 24.94 6.09
N ARG A 359 3.60 24.43 4.92
CA ARG A 359 4.46 24.38 3.75
C ARG A 359 4.26 25.55 2.81
N GLU A 360 5.27 25.87 2.01
CA GLU A 360 5.13 26.75 0.85
C GLU A 360 4.08 26.19 -0.13
N LYS A 361 3.28 27.09 -0.70
CA LYS A 361 2.23 26.72 -1.66
C LYS A 361 2.79 26.54 -3.06
N VAL A 362 2.21 25.63 -3.84
CA VAL A 362 2.63 25.32 -5.21
C VAL A 362 1.45 25.38 -6.18
N THR A 363 1.70 25.99 -7.36
CA THR A 363 0.79 25.94 -8.51
C THR A 363 1.28 24.90 -9.50
N ALA A 364 0.43 23.94 -9.86
CA ALA A 364 0.66 23.04 -10.99
C ALA A 364 0.17 23.71 -12.29
N ILE A 365 1.05 23.85 -13.29
CA ILE A 365 0.70 24.39 -14.60
C ILE A 365 0.79 23.29 -15.64
N ILE A 366 -0.28 23.09 -16.43
CA ILE A 366 -0.38 22.01 -17.42
C ILE A 366 -0.82 22.60 -18.76
N PRO A 367 0.12 22.85 -19.71
CA PRO A 367 -0.21 23.19 -21.08
C PRO A 367 -0.80 21.98 -21.81
N VAL A 368 -1.89 22.18 -22.55
CA VAL A 368 -2.61 21.10 -23.25
C VAL A 368 -3.05 21.51 -24.67
N TYR A 369 -3.09 20.52 -25.56
CA TYR A 369 -3.75 20.60 -26.86
C TYR A 369 -4.15 19.18 -27.32
N ASN A 370 -5.43 18.85 -27.30
CA ASN A 370 -5.99 17.55 -27.69
C ASN A 370 -5.34 16.37 -26.91
N GLU A 371 -5.37 16.45 -25.58
CA GLU A 371 -4.77 15.50 -24.66
C GLU A 371 -5.82 14.73 -23.79
N SER A 372 -7.04 14.52 -24.33
CA SER A 372 -8.14 13.87 -23.62
C SER A 372 -7.77 12.50 -23.02
N HIS A 373 -6.84 11.79 -23.66
CA HIS A 373 -6.37 10.47 -23.20
C HIS A 373 -5.32 10.54 -22.07
N ASN A 374 -4.69 11.69 -21.84
CA ASN A 374 -3.64 11.87 -20.82
C ASN A 374 -4.08 12.74 -19.65
N ILE A 375 -4.83 13.82 -19.93
CA ILE A 375 -5.05 14.93 -19.00
C ILE A 375 -5.62 14.50 -17.65
N GLU A 376 -6.54 13.54 -17.61
CA GLU A 376 -7.16 13.08 -16.38
C GLU A 376 -6.11 12.50 -15.40
N ASN A 377 -5.23 11.63 -15.90
CA ASN A 377 -4.21 11.01 -15.08
C ASN A 377 -3.14 12.02 -14.61
N THR A 378 -2.85 13.03 -15.43
CA THR A 378 -1.92 14.12 -15.07
C THR A 378 -2.53 14.96 -13.95
N LEU A 379 -3.80 15.38 -14.07
CA LEU A 379 -4.51 16.15 -13.05
C LEU A 379 -4.63 15.38 -11.73
N LYS A 380 -4.96 14.09 -11.77
CA LYS A 380 -4.96 13.23 -10.57
C LYS A 380 -3.60 13.19 -9.89
N SER A 381 -2.50 13.19 -10.67
CA SER A 381 -1.15 13.12 -10.11
C SER A 381 -0.67 14.40 -9.43
N VAL A 382 -1.32 15.53 -9.71
CA VAL A 382 -1.02 16.85 -9.12
C VAL A 382 -2.11 17.35 -8.17
N ALA A 383 -3.06 16.52 -7.78
CA ALA A 383 -4.15 16.87 -6.87
C ALA A 383 -3.69 17.38 -5.49
N PHE A 384 -2.41 17.21 -5.15
CA PHE A 384 -1.79 17.74 -3.94
C PHE A 384 -1.37 19.22 -4.04
N ALA A 385 -1.35 19.80 -5.26
CA ALA A 385 -1.02 21.20 -5.48
C ALA A 385 -2.14 22.11 -4.94
N ASP A 386 -1.75 23.29 -4.49
CA ASP A 386 -2.71 24.27 -3.91
C ASP A 386 -3.53 24.98 -4.98
N GLU A 387 -2.98 25.04 -6.19
CA GLU A 387 -3.62 25.60 -7.37
C GLU A 387 -3.27 24.74 -8.58
N ILE A 388 -4.24 24.47 -9.45
CA ILE A 388 -4.04 23.76 -10.71
C ILE A 388 -4.52 24.65 -11.84
N MET A 389 -3.59 25.07 -12.72
CA MET A 389 -3.87 25.86 -13.91
C MET A 389 -3.71 24.99 -15.17
N VAL A 390 -4.75 24.92 -15.97
CA VAL A 390 -4.71 24.29 -17.31
C VAL A 390 -4.64 25.36 -18.37
N VAL A 391 -3.64 25.29 -19.25
CA VAL A 391 -3.42 26.24 -20.35
C VAL A 391 -3.77 25.56 -21.66
N ASP A 392 -5.01 25.75 -22.11
CA ASP A 392 -5.54 25.09 -23.29
C ASP A 392 -5.24 25.87 -24.58
N SER A 393 -4.73 25.17 -25.57
CA SER A 393 -4.43 25.73 -26.91
C SER A 393 -5.61 25.58 -27.88
N TYR A 394 -6.85 25.77 -27.40
CA TYR A 394 -8.10 25.56 -28.13
C TYR A 394 -8.27 24.11 -28.59
N SER A 395 -8.24 23.18 -27.63
CA SER A 395 -8.52 21.76 -27.86
C SER A 395 -9.91 21.55 -28.46
N THR A 396 -10.00 20.62 -29.40
CA THR A 396 -11.23 20.25 -30.11
C THR A 396 -11.81 18.92 -29.65
N ASP A 397 -11.11 18.21 -28.75
CA ASP A 397 -11.53 16.98 -28.12
C ASP A 397 -12.06 17.21 -26.68
N ASP A 398 -12.28 16.16 -25.91
CA ASP A 398 -12.81 16.23 -24.55
C ASP A 398 -11.83 16.78 -23.49
N THR A 399 -10.62 17.24 -23.88
CA THR A 399 -9.58 17.70 -22.94
C THR A 399 -10.13 18.71 -21.94
N VAL A 400 -10.78 19.78 -22.40
CA VAL A 400 -11.33 20.85 -21.55
C VAL A 400 -12.48 20.34 -20.67
N ALA A 401 -13.34 19.47 -21.21
CA ALA A 401 -14.47 18.89 -20.47
C ALA A 401 -13.97 18.00 -19.31
N ILE A 402 -12.87 17.26 -19.52
CA ILE A 402 -12.23 16.46 -18.48
C ILE A 402 -11.56 17.37 -17.45
N ALA A 403 -10.80 18.39 -17.89
CA ALA A 403 -10.09 19.31 -17.00
C ALA A 403 -11.03 20.05 -16.02
N LYS A 404 -12.21 20.46 -16.46
CA LYS A 404 -13.24 21.12 -15.64
C LYS A 404 -13.70 20.29 -14.43
N LYS A 405 -13.49 18.98 -14.41
CA LYS A 405 -13.81 18.13 -13.25
C LYS A 405 -12.81 18.28 -12.10
N TYR A 406 -11.64 18.86 -12.38
CA TYR A 406 -10.51 18.93 -11.44
C TYR A 406 -10.12 20.36 -11.07
N THR A 407 -10.35 21.32 -11.95
CA THR A 407 -10.05 22.74 -11.71
C THR A 407 -10.99 23.66 -12.47
N ASN A 408 -11.24 24.83 -11.87
CA ASN A 408 -11.93 25.93 -12.54
C ASN A 408 -10.95 26.94 -13.19
N PHE A 409 -9.64 26.79 -12.94
CA PHE A 409 -8.63 27.66 -13.49
C PHE A 409 -8.12 27.11 -14.83
N ILE A 410 -8.92 27.36 -15.88
CA ILE A 410 -8.62 26.97 -17.25
C ILE A 410 -8.52 28.23 -18.09
N VAL A 411 -7.36 28.48 -18.69
CA VAL A 411 -7.11 29.64 -19.56
C VAL A 411 -6.84 29.17 -20.98
N GLN A 412 -7.28 29.94 -21.95
CA GLN A 412 -7.07 29.62 -23.37
C GLN A 412 -6.11 30.60 -24.04
N ARG A 413 -5.18 30.08 -24.83
CA ARG A 413 -4.22 30.86 -25.61
C ARG A 413 -3.88 30.13 -26.90
N ASN A 414 -3.80 30.88 -28.01
CA ASN A 414 -3.28 30.35 -29.28
C ASN A 414 -1.84 29.86 -29.09
N PHE A 415 -1.58 28.64 -29.57
CA PHE A 415 -0.25 28.05 -29.50
C PHE A 415 0.66 28.66 -30.55
N GLU A 416 1.76 29.24 -30.12
CA GLU A 416 2.84 29.71 -31.00
C GLU A 416 3.97 28.67 -30.99
N TYR A 417 4.61 28.49 -29.84
CA TYR A 417 5.64 27.49 -29.56
C TYR A 417 5.70 27.27 -28.04
N PRO A 418 6.30 26.13 -27.58
CA PRO A 418 6.19 25.72 -26.18
C PRO A 418 6.70 26.75 -25.17
N ALA A 419 7.88 27.38 -25.41
CA ALA A 419 8.44 28.36 -24.49
C ALA A 419 7.54 29.60 -24.33
N SER A 420 6.97 30.12 -25.44
CA SER A 420 6.05 31.25 -25.43
C SER A 420 4.83 30.96 -24.55
N GLN A 421 4.22 29.76 -24.67
CA GLN A 421 3.06 29.40 -23.91
C GLN A 421 3.37 29.24 -22.41
N LYS A 422 4.48 28.55 -22.09
CA LYS A 422 4.90 28.33 -20.70
C LYS A 422 5.27 29.65 -20.01
N ASN A 423 6.05 30.51 -20.67
CA ASN A 423 6.45 31.80 -20.13
C ASN A 423 5.26 32.77 -19.95
N TRP A 424 4.25 32.67 -20.78
CA TRP A 424 3.00 33.44 -20.62
C TRP A 424 2.16 32.93 -19.42
N ALA A 425 2.14 31.62 -19.17
CA ALA A 425 1.35 31.01 -18.10
C ALA A 425 1.97 31.26 -16.71
N ILE A 426 3.29 31.15 -16.57
CA ILE A 426 3.99 31.23 -15.29
C ILE A 426 3.59 32.47 -14.44
N PRO A 427 3.55 33.71 -14.98
CA PRO A 427 3.18 34.90 -14.21
C PRO A 427 1.74 34.90 -13.70
N GLN A 428 0.84 34.14 -14.31
CA GLN A 428 -0.58 34.11 -13.95
C GLN A 428 -0.86 33.23 -12.73
N SER A 429 0.09 32.41 -12.31
CA SER A 429 -0.03 31.57 -11.11
C SER A 429 -0.04 32.40 -9.83
N SER A 430 -0.83 31.98 -8.83
CA SER A 430 -0.92 32.68 -7.53
C SER A 430 0.31 32.44 -6.66
N ASN A 431 0.92 31.25 -6.72
CA ASN A 431 1.97 30.83 -5.81
C ASN A 431 3.38 31.05 -6.39
N GLU A 432 4.38 31.16 -5.49
CA GLU A 432 5.79 31.36 -5.86
C GLU A 432 6.40 30.07 -6.46
N TRP A 433 6.09 28.90 -5.86
CA TRP A 433 6.53 27.64 -6.40
C TRP A 433 5.63 27.16 -7.53
N ILE A 434 6.26 26.79 -8.62
CA ILE A 434 5.60 26.26 -9.83
C ILE A 434 6.03 24.81 -10.03
N LEU A 435 5.04 23.95 -10.29
CA LEU A 435 5.23 22.61 -10.81
C LEU A 435 4.65 22.56 -12.23
N LEU A 436 5.50 22.74 -13.25
CA LEU A 436 5.06 22.76 -14.64
C LEU A 436 5.23 21.37 -15.26
N LEU A 437 4.14 20.76 -15.73
CA LEU A 437 4.12 19.43 -16.32
C LEU A 437 3.54 19.47 -17.73
N ASP A 438 4.13 18.72 -18.64
CA ASP A 438 3.49 18.40 -19.91
C ASP A 438 2.36 17.38 -19.68
N ALA A 439 1.33 17.35 -20.53
CA ALA A 439 0.14 16.53 -20.31
C ALA A 439 0.40 15.00 -20.29
N ASP A 440 1.54 14.55 -20.83
CA ASP A 440 2.01 13.17 -20.83
C ASP A 440 2.96 12.83 -19.65
N GLU A 441 3.17 13.79 -18.73
CA GLU A 441 3.98 13.62 -17.53
C GLU A 441 3.07 13.44 -16.29
N ARG A 442 3.53 12.65 -15.31
CA ARG A 442 2.79 12.39 -14.05
C ARG A 442 3.73 12.35 -12.86
N VAL A 443 3.35 13.02 -11.80
CA VAL A 443 4.04 12.93 -10.52
C VAL A 443 3.79 11.55 -9.93
N THR A 444 4.87 10.81 -9.64
CA THR A 444 4.73 9.53 -8.92
C THR A 444 4.45 9.79 -7.44
N PRO A 445 3.79 8.86 -6.71
CA PRO A 445 3.55 9.02 -5.28
C PRO A 445 4.82 9.32 -4.47
N ALA A 446 5.94 8.69 -4.80
CA ALA A 446 7.23 8.96 -4.16
C ALA A 446 7.76 10.36 -4.47
N LEU A 447 7.58 10.86 -5.70
CA LEU A 447 7.96 12.21 -6.10
C LEU A 447 7.07 13.25 -5.43
N GLN A 448 5.78 12.99 -5.29
CA GLN A 448 4.85 13.84 -4.55
C GLN A 448 5.31 14.04 -3.11
N ASP A 449 5.64 12.95 -2.41
CA ASP A 449 6.11 13.03 -1.02
C ASP A 449 7.40 13.86 -0.91
N GLU A 450 8.33 13.69 -1.85
CA GLU A 450 9.59 14.46 -1.89
C GLU A 450 9.34 15.95 -2.18
N ILE A 451 8.43 16.29 -3.10
CA ILE A 451 8.03 17.68 -3.37
C ILE A 451 7.41 18.31 -2.11
N LEU A 452 6.48 17.63 -1.46
CA LEU A 452 5.86 18.12 -0.23
C LEU A 452 6.87 18.31 0.91
N GLU A 453 7.86 17.42 1.04
CA GLU A 453 8.97 17.56 2.00
C GLU A 453 9.80 18.81 1.72
N ILE A 454 10.15 19.07 0.46
CA ILE A 454 10.88 20.27 0.05
C ILE A 454 10.07 21.55 0.34
N LEU A 455 8.79 21.56 0.00
CA LEU A 455 7.91 22.71 0.24
C LEU A 455 7.68 22.97 1.74
N SER A 456 7.77 21.94 2.58
CA SER A 456 7.69 22.07 4.04
C SER A 456 8.99 22.60 4.67
N ASN A 457 10.12 22.42 4.01
CA ASN A 457 11.42 22.90 4.47
C ASN A 457 12.33 23.28 3.30
N PRO A 458 11.98 24.36 2.56
CA PRO A 458 12.71 24.75 1.37
C PRO A 458 14.14 25.20 1.70
N ALA A 459 15.12 24.69 0.97
CA ALA A 459 16.49 25.15 1.10
C ALA A 459 16.57 26.61 0.57
N PRO A 460 17.11 27.55 1.37
CA PRO A 460 17.03 28.99 1.06
C PRO A 460 17.69 29.38 -0.26
N ASP A 461 18.76 28.68 -0.65
CA ASP A 461 19.56 29.02 -1.84
C ASP A 461 19.15 28.22 -3.10
N ILE A 462 18.14 27.35 -3.03
CA ILE A 462 17.70 26.53 -4.16
C ILE A 462 16.41 27.11 -4.74
N ASN A 463 16.46 27.47 -6.01
CA ASN A 463 15.34 28.09 -6.74
C ASN A 463 14.70 27.19 -7.79
N ALA A 464 15.32 26.04 -8.08
CA ALA A 464 14.81 25.07 -9.04
C ALA A 464 15.34 23.66 -8.73
N TYR A 465 14.65 22.63 -9.25
CA TYR A 465 15.04 21.23 -9.05
C TYR A 465 15.02 20.46 -10.36
N TRP A 466 16.11 19.74 -10.63
CA TRP A 466 16.18 18.72 -11.68
C TRP A 466 15.42 17.48 -11.25
N ILE A 467 14.59 16.96 -12.17
CA ILE A 467 13.83 15.72 -12.00
C ILE A 467 14.19 14.77 -13.13
N TYR A 468 14.65 13.57 -12.83
CA TYR A 468 14.85 12.54 -13.86
C TYR A 468 13.51 11.97 -14.30
N ARG A 469 13.36 11.71 -15.61
CA ARG A 469 12.15 11.07 -16.15
C ARG A 469 12.27 9.56 -16.16
N LYS A 470 11.16 8.88 -15.85
CA LYS A 470 10.94 7.46 -16.04
C LYS A 470 10.18 7.31 -17.36
N ASN A 471 10.91 7.17 -18.43
CA ASN A 471 10.35 7.18 -19.78
C ASN A 471 9.72 5.83 -20.13
N HIS A 472 8.55 5.87 -20.79
CA HIS A 472 7.88 4.71 -21.35
C HIS A 472 7.73 4.87 -22.87
N PHE A 473 7.98 3.77 -23.57
CA PHE A 473 7.77 3.66 -25.00
C PHE A 473 6.74 2.55 -25.25
N MET A 474 5.56 2.94 -25.75
CA MET A 474 4.42 2.02 -25.99
C MET A 474 4.11 1.14 -24.76
N GLY A 475 3.97 1.77 -23.60
CA GLY A 475 3.62 1.11 -22.34
C GLY A 475 4.75 0.36 -21.64
N LYS A 476 5.98 0.32 -22.20
CA LYS A 476 7.14 -0.35 -21.58
C LYS A 476 8.20 0.66 -21.15
N GLU A 477 8.69 0.50 -19.93
CA GLU A 477 9.75 1.34 -19.38
C GLU A 477 11.05 1.19 -20.18
N VAL A 478 11.66 2.31 -20.56
CA VAL A 478 12.99 2.39 -21.21
C VAL A 478 14.00 2.85 -20.18
N ARG A 479 14.92 1.96 -19.81
CA ARG A 479 15.91 2.20 -18.74
C ARG A 479 17.26 2.62 -19.26
N TYR A 480 17.52 2.35 -20.53
CA TYR A 480 18.81 2.55 -21.19
C TYR A 480 18.63 3.36 -22.46
N SER A 481 19.42 3.13 -23.50
CA SER A 481 19.34 3.80 -24.81
C SER A 481 19.52 5.33 -24.77
N GLY A 482 20.17 5.86 -23.72
CA GLY A 482 20.37 7.30 -23.52
C GLY A 482 19.24 7.99 -22.75
N TRP A 483 18.11 7.33 -22.56
CA TRP A 483 16.98 7.89 -21.82
C TRP A 483 17.13 7.81 -20.30
N GLN A 484 18.11 7.05 -19.79
CA GLN A 484 18.43 6.99 -18.36
C GLN A 484 18.88 8.33 -17.77
N ASN A 485 19.43 9.24 -18.59
CA ASN A 485 19.92 10.54 -18.18
C ASN A 485 18.97 11.69 -18.53
N ASP A 486 17.77 11.35 -19.00
CA ASP A 486 16.75 12.33 -19.35
C ASP A 486 16.22 13.02 -18.09
N LYS A 487 16.47 14.31 -17.96
CA LYS A 487 16.08 15.13 -16.82
C LYS A 487 15.57 16.49 -17.28
N VAL A 488 14.66 17.04 -16.49
CA VAL A 488 14.04 18.35 -16.75
C VAL A 488 13.90 19.12 -15.45
N ILE A 489 13.85 20.45 -15.53
CA ILE A 489 13.43 21.30 -14.41
C ILE A 489 11.91 21.44 -14.52
N ARG A 490 11.18 20.95 -13.48
CA ARG A 490 9.72 21.05 -13.40
C ARG A 490 9.23 21.72 -12.12
N LEU A 491 10.03 21.68 -11.05
CA LEU A 491 9.75 22.38 -9.79
C LEU A 491 10.70 23.56 -9.66
N PHE A 492 10.15 24.80 -9.59
CA PHE A 492 10.96 26.02 -9.56
C PHE A 492 10.19 27.22 -8.98
N LYS A 493 10.92 28.25 -8.53
CA LYS A 493 10.36 29.55 -8.13
C LYS A 493 10.16 30.45 -9.35
N LYS A 494 8.96 31.01 -9.50
CA LYS A 494 8.61 31.84 -10.67
C LYS A 494 9.39 33.17 -10.74
N SER A 495 9.80 33.72 -9.60
CA SER A 495 10.59 34.97 -9.57
C SER A 495 11.99 34.82 -10.15
N HIS A 496 12.56 33.61 -10.18
CA HIS A 496 13.95 33.34 -10.52
C HIS A 496 14.12 32.56 -11.83
N ASN A 497 13.06 32.04 -12.44
CA ASN A 497 13.20 31.07 -13.52
C ASN A 497 12.21 31.34 -14.66
N ARG A 498 12.69 31.19 -15.89
CA ARG A 498 11.92 31.28 -17.14
C ARG A 498 12.45 30.27 -18.13
N TYR A 499 11.61 29.86 -19.08
CA TYR A 499 12.06 29.06 -20.21
C TYR A 499 12.88 29.93 -21.17
N GLU A 500 13.94 29.35 -21.70
CA GLU A 500 14.68 29.95 -22.81
C GLU A 500 13.75 30.12 -24.03
N ASP A 501 13.78 31.27 -24.67
CA ASP A 501 12.88 31.57 -25.79
C ASP A 501 13.37 30.85 -27.06
N LYS A 502 13.11 29.54 -27.09
CA LYS A 502 13.44 28.64 -28.22
C LYS A 502 12.20 27.93 -28.72
N MET A 503 12.14 27.72 -30.02
CA MET A 503 11.02 27.01 -30.67
C MET A 503 11.04 25.50 -30.39
N VAL A 504 12.22 24.92 -30.16
CA VAL A 504 12.40 23.47 -29.91
C VAL A 504 13.46 23.26 -28.82
N HIS A 505 13.27 22.25 -28.01
CA HIS A 505 14.15 21.92 -26.87
C HIS A 505 14.31 23.06 -25.87
N GLU A 506 13.20 23.71 -25.55
CA GLU A 506 13.15 24.75 -24.52
C GLU A 506 13.55 24.19 -23.16
N GLU A 507 14.50 24.82 -22.52
CA GLU A 507 14.94 24.51 -21.17
C GLU A 507 14.75 25.71 -20.24
N ILE A 508 14.55 25.45 -18.93
CA ILE A 508 14.57 26.53 -17.95
C ILE A 508 16.01 27.03 -17.79
N ILE A 509 16.17 28.34 -17.84
CA ILE A 509 17.42 29.03 -17.48
C ILE A 509 17.34 29.32 -15.99
N PRO A 510 17.98 28.52 -15.13
CA PRO A 510 17.91 28.73 -13.70
C PRO A 510 18.79 29.91 -13.27
N THR A 511 18.26 30.74 -12.38
CA THR A 511 19.04 31.78 -11.72
C THR A 511 19.37 31.30 -10.30
N GLY A 512 20.65 31.06 -10.02
CA GLY A 512 21.11 30.54 -8.73
C GLY A 512 21.28 29.01 -8.67
N ASN A 513 21.26 28.45 -7.48
CA ASN A 513 21.53 27.03 -7.27
C ASN A 513 20.33 26.16 -7.65
N VAL A 514 20.63 25.01 -8.26
CA VAL A 514 19.64 24.01 -8.69
C VAL A 514 19.86 22.71 -7.91
N GLY A 515 18.81 22.23 -7.26
CA GLY A 515 18.81 20.94 -6.58
C GLY A 515 18.49 19.77 -7.51
N PHE A 516 18.51 18.56 -6.94
CA PHE A 516 18.09 17.33 -7.62
C PHE A 516 17.07 16.58 -6.78
N LEU A 517 15.97 16.16 -7.40
CA LEU A 517 15.04 15.23 -6.80
C LEU A 517 15.51 13.78 -7.01
N LYS A 518 15.33 12.95 -6.00
CA LYS A 518 15.74 11.53 -6.01
C LYS A 518 14.73 10.67 -6.78
N ASN A 519 13.45 11.03 -6.67
CA ASN A 519 12.35 10.32 -7.30
C ASN A 519 12.11 10.85 -8.72
N ARG A 520 11.57 9.97 -9.57
CA ARG A 520 11.44 10.23 -11.01
C ARG A 520 10.01 10.63 -11.36
N LEU A 521 9.91 11.52 -12.35
CA LEU A 521 8.68 11.86 -13.04
C LEU A 521 8.32 10.75 -14.05
N TYR A 522 7.11 10.24 -14.01
CA TYR A 522 6.63 9.30 -15.02
C TYR A 522 6.35 10.06 -16.33
N HIS A 523 6.85 9.53 -17.45
CA HIS A 523 6.70 10.17 -18.76
C HIS A 523 6.26 9.12 -19.79
N ASN A 524 5.03 9.25 -20.28
CA ASN A 524 4.41 8.34 -21.23
C ASN A 524 4.37 8.98 -22.63
N THR A 525 5.52 9.16 -23.22
CA THR A 525 5.73 10.01 -24.41
C THR A 525 5.03 9.51 -25.66
N TYR A 526 4.91 8.17 -25.84
CA TYR A 526 4.48 7.62 -27.12
C TYR A 526 3.48 6.47 -26.92
N VAL A 527 2.24 6.75 -27.31
CA VAL A 527 1.12 5.81 -27.19
C VAL A 527 1.09 4.82 -28.37
N SER A 528 1.53 5.27 -29.56
CA SER A 528 1.57 4.45 -30.78
C SER A 528 2.80 4.76 -31.64
N LEU A 529 3.14 3.83 -32.54
CA LEU A 529 4.24 4.02 -33.48
C LEU A 529 3.95 5.17 -34.45
N ASP A 530 2.72 5.27 -34.94
CA ASP A 530 2.32 6.33 -35.88
C ASP A 530 2.45 7.71 -35.25
N HIS A 531 2.03 7.86 -33.98
CA HIS A 531 2.23 9.10 -33.22
C HIS A 531 3.73 9.45 -33.10
N TYR A 532 4.57 8.46 -32.83
CA TYR A 532 6.02 8.66 -32.76
C TYR A 532 6.61 9.10 -34.11
N LEU A 533 6.26 8.42 -35.19
CA LEU A 533 6.77 8.72 -36.53
C LEU A 533 6.35 10.11 -37.02
N ASN A 534 5.08 10.49 -36.79
CA ASN A 534 4.59 11.84 -37.12
C ASN A 534 5.35 12.92 -36.35
N LYS A 535 5.64 12.69 -35.06
CA LYS A 535 6.43 13.60 -34.24
C LYS A 535 7.90 13.69 -34.74
N LEU A 536 8.50 12.56 -35.11
CA LEU A 536 9.84 12.53 -35.72
C LEU A 536 9.90 13.32 -37.03
N ASP A 537 8.92 13.18 -37.92
CA ASP A 537 8.88 13.90 -39.19
C ASP A 537 8.79 15.40 -38.95
N LYS A 538 7.91 15.83 -38.05
CA LYS A 538 7.78 17.26 -37.68
C LYS A 538 9.07 17.83 -37.09
N TYR A 539 9.74 17.10 -36.19
CA TYR A 539 11.01 17.51 -35.61
C TYR A 539 12.14 17.52 -36.65
N ALA A 540 12.17 16.54 -37.55
CA ALA A 540 13.17 16.49 -38.61
C ALA A 540 13.08 17.70 -39.54
N TYR A 541 11.86 18.19 -39.81
CA TYR A 541 11.63 19.41 -40.60
C TYR A 541 12.19 20.66 -39.91
N TRP A 542 11.93 20.86 -38.64
CA TRP A 542 12.45 21.99 -37.88
C TRP A 542 13.98 21.91 -37.74
N GLN A 543 14.50 20.75 -37.38
CA GLN A 543 15.94 20.53 -37.29
C GLN A 543 16.69 20.73 -38.64
N ALA A 544 16.06 20.42 -39.77
CA ALA A 544 16.66 20.65 -41.06
C ALA A 544 16.98 22.13 -41.28
N ARG A 545 16.08 23.04 -40.88
CA ARG A 545 16.29 24.49 -40.96
C ARG A 545 17.42 24.96 -40.01
N ASP A 546 17.41 24.49 -38.77
CA ASP A 546 18.45 24.85 -37.80
C ASP A 546 19.85 24.38 -38.25
N TYR A 547 19.91 23.19 -38.87
CA TYR A 547 21.17 22.61 -39.35
C TYR A 547 21.64 23.14 -40.68
N ASP A 548 20.85 23.93 -41.38
CA ASP A 548 21.21 24.43 -42.71
C ASP A 548 22.49 25.29 -42.71
N SER A 549 22.56 26.25 -41.79
CA SER A 549 23.72 27.12 -41.64
C SER A 549 24.97 26.39 -41.11
N MET A 550 24.79 25.32 -40.34
CA MET A 550 25.87 24.58 -39.69
C MET A 550 26.36 23.37 -40.49
N THR A 551 25.65 22.98 -41.56
CA THR A 551 25.97 21.80 -42.35
C THR A 551 26.51 22.21 -43.73
N GLY A 552 27.76 21.88 -44.04
CA GLY A 552 28.32 22.06 -45.36
C GLY A 552 27.63 21.20 -46.42
N LYS A 553 28.34 20.80 -47.48
CA LYS A 553 27.82 19.95 -48.55
C LYS A 553 27.39 18.58 -47.97
N LEU A 554 26.18 18.14 -48.30
CA LEU A 554 25.70 16.82 -47.92
C LEU A 554 26.47 15.73 -48.69
N THR A 555 26.91 14.72 -47.97
CA THR A 555 27.70 13.58 -48.47
C THR A 555 27.13 12.25 -47.94
N PRO A 556 27.50 11.08 -48.48
CA PRO A 556 27.13 9.79 -47.95
C PRO A 556 27.43 9.62 -46.44
N PHE A 557 28.41 10.35 -45.92
CA PHE A 557 28.74 10.38 -44.50
C PHE A 557 27.53 10.77 -43.63
N HIS A 558 26.75 11.76 -44.07
CA HIS A 558 25.56 12.24 -43.33
C HIS A 558 24.42 11.22 -43.31
N PHE A 559 24.31 10.38 -44.35
CA PHE A 559 23.23 9.42 -44.51
C PHE A 559 23.56 8.00 -44.00
N LEU A 560 24.84 7.65 -43.95
CA LEU A 560 25.28 6.31 -43.56
C LEU A 560 26.04 6.32 -42.24
N VAL A 561 27.10 7.12 -42.14
CA VAL A 561 28.00 7.05 -40.96
C VAL A 561 27.37 7.69 -39.73
N LYS A 562 26.78 8.88 -39.84
CA LYS A 562 26.15 9.55 -38.68
C LYS A 562 24.97 8.76 -38.10
N PRO A 563 24.04 8.22 -38.89
CA PRO A 563 22.95 7.35 -38.34
C PRO A 563 23.50 6.08 -37.70
N SER A 564 24.45 5.39 -38.38
CA SER A 564 25.04 4.16 -37.82
C SER A 564 25.77 4.42 -36.50
N TRP A 565 26.50 5.55 -36.40
CA TRP A 565 27.11 5.96 -35.15
C TRP A 565 26.07 6.27 -34.07
N LYS A 566 24.95 6.92 -34.44
CA LYS A 566 23.85 7.19 -33.51
C LYS A 566 23.24 5.90 -32.99
N PHE A 567 22.99 4.90 -33.84
CA PHE A 567 22.53 3.59 -33.46
C PHE A 567 23.51 2.89 -32.51
N PHE A 568 24.78 2.79 -32.89
CA PHE A 568 25.83 2.18 -32.10
C PHE A 568 25.95 2.83 -30.72
N LYS A 569 25.91 4.16 -30.65
CA LYS A 569 25.94 4.91 -29.40
C LYS A 569 24.77 4.54 -28.51
N HIS A 570 23.53 4.52 -29.01
CA HIS A 570 22.35 4.26 -28.20
C HIS A 570 22.23 2.78 -27.81
N TYR A 571 22.47 1.87 -28.77
CA TYR A 571 22.26 0.45 -28.55
C TYR A 571 23.40 -0.20 -27.76
N ILE A 572 24.66 0.13 -28.09
CA ILE A 572 25.85 -0.50 -27.47
C ILE A 572 26.36 0.36 -26.31
N ILE A 573 26.81 1.60 -26.56
CA ILE A 573 27.48 2.42 -25.53
C ILE A 573 26.50 2.77 -24.39
N GLN A 574 25.27 3.14 -24.72
CA GLN A 574 24.21 3.47 -23.75
C GLN A 574 23.37 2.24 -23.34
N GLN A 575 23.86 1.03 -23.67
CA GLN A 575 23.34 -0.25 -23.23
C GLN A 575 21.88 -0.54 -23.62
N GLY A 576 21.39 0.02 -24.72
CA GLY A 576 20.00 -0.21 -25.19
C GLY A 576 19.65 -1.68 -25.36
N PHE A 577 20.63 -2.57 -25.65
CA PHE A 577 20.43 -4.00 -25.73
C PHE A 577 19.84 -4.63 -24.44
N ARG A 578 20.02 -3.97 -23.29
CA ARG A 578 19.49 -4.44 -22.01
C ARG A 578 17.97 -4.24 -21.86
N ASP A 579 17.38 -3.34 -22.65
CA ASP A 579 15.91 -3.15 -22.73
C ASP A 579 15.26 -4.08 -23.78
N GLY A 580 16.02 -5.04 -24.35
CA GLY A 580 15.54 -6.00 -25.33
C GLY A 580 15.03 -5.35 -26.60
N ILE A 581 13.89 -5.82 -27.12
CA ILE A 581 13.30 -5.32 -28.38
C ILE A 581 12.95 -3.83 -28.31
N VAL A 582 12.53 -3.34 -27.14
CA VAL A 582 12.20 -1.93 -26.94
C VAL A 582 13.45 -1.05 -27.08
N GLY A 583 14.57 -1.45 -26.46
CA GLY A 583 15.83 -0.74 -26.58
C GLY A 583 16.39 -0.77 -28.00
N PHE A 584 16.23 -1.88 -28.73
CA PHE A 584 16.55 -1.95 -30.16
C PHE A 584 15.68 -0.95 -30.96
N SER A 585 14.36 -0.98 -30.77
CA SER A 585 13.41 -0.11 -31.48
C SER A 585 13.72 1.38 -31.24
N VAL A 586 13.91 1.79 -29.98
CA VAL A 586 14.26 3.16 -29.62
C VAL A 586 15.58 3.57 -30.28
N SER A 587 16.61 2.72 -30.19
CA SER A 587 17.94 3.02 -30.78
C SER A 587 17.88 3.15 -32.31
N PHE A 588 17.09 2.29 -32.96
CA PHE A 588 16.87 2.33 -34.40
C PHE A 588 16.10 3.58 -34.81
N LEU A 589 15.01 3.92 -34.15
CA LEU A 589 14.21 5.10 -34.44
C LEU A 589 14.99 6.41 -34.21
N GLN A 590 15.84 6.46 -33.17
CA GLN A 590 16.78 7.57 -32.96
C GLN A 590 17.80 7.69 -34.08
N SER A 591 18.28 6.59 -34.62
CA SER A 591 19.14 6.57 -35.82
C SER A 591 18.42 7.07 -37.07
N TYR A 592 17.18 6.56 -37.25
CA TYR A 592 16.32 6.96 -38.36
C TYR A 592 15.98 8.45 -38.35
N SER A 593 15.82 9.07 -37.18
CA SER A 593 15.62 10.52 -37.08
C SER A 593 16.77 11.35 -37.70
N VAL A 594 17.99 10.83 -37.61
CA VAL A 594 19.17 11.48 -38.27
C VAL A 594 19.08 11.39 -39.78
N VAL A 595 18.64 10.24 -40.31
CA VAL A 595 18.41 10.10 -41.77
C VAL A 595 17.35 11.08 -42.22
N LEU A 596 16.19 11.11 -41.55
CA LEU A 596 15.09 12.03 -41.88
C LEU A 596 15.53 13.49 -41.87
N ARG A 597 16.30 13.92 -40.86
CA ARG A 597 16.82 15.28 -40.78
C ARG A 597 17.62 15.67 -42.02
N TYR A 598 18.57 14.82 -42.43
CA TYR A 598 19.40 15.13 -43.61
C TYR A 598 18.67 14.98 -44.94
N MET A 599 17.64 14.11 -45.02
CA MET A 599 16.73 14.07 -46.16
C MET A 599 15.89 15.34 -46.26
N LYS A 600 15.29 15.81 -45.14
CA LYS A 600 14.55 17.08 -45.12
C LYS A 600 15.45 18.29 -45.44
N LEU A 601 16.70 18.28 -44.94
CA LEU A 601 17.67 19.32 -45.28
C LEU A 601 18.04 19.31 -46.78
N TRP A 602 18.18 18.12 -47.38
CA TRP A 602 18.44 17.99 -48.79
C TRP A 602 17.26 18.48 -49.64
N LEU A 603 16.00 18.16 -49.25
CA LEU A 603 14.80 18.68 -49.90
C LEU A 603 14.67 20.20 -49.74
N TYR A 604 14.86 20.71 -48.52
CA TYR A 604 14.80 22.13 -48.20
C TYR A 604 15.76 22.95 -49.08
N ARG A 605 17.01 22.52 -49.23
CA ARG A 605 18.00 23.18 -50.08
C ARG A 605 17.69 23.15 -51.57
N ARG A 606 16.74 22.32 -51.99
CA ARG A 606 16.31 22.22 -53.40
C ARG A 606 14.93 22.79 -53.63
N ASP A 607 14.36 23.41 -52.62
CA ASP A 607 12.99 23.95 -52.65
C ASP A 607 11.93 22.93 -53.05
N ILE A 608 12.13 21.65 -52.65
CA ILE A 608 11.21 20.55 -52.85
C ILE A 608 10.41 20.39 -51.56
N LYS A 609 9.07 20.47 -51.69
CA LYS A 609 8.13 20.28 -50.54
C LYS A 609 7.95 18.83 -50.18
#